data_02e1382c7ad1fae98cf791a0f0e5554c
#
_entry.id   02e1382c7ad1fae98cf791a0f0e5554c
#
_cell.length_a   1.000
_cell.length_b   1.000
_cell.length_c   1.000
_cell.angle_alpha   90.00
_cell.angle_beta   90.00
_cell.angle_gamma   90.00
#
_symmetry.space_group_name_H-M   'P 1'
#
loop_
_entity.id
_entity.type
_entity.pdbx_description
1 polymer ?
#
loop_
_entity_poly.entity_id
_entity_poly.type
_entity_poly.pdbx_seq_one_letter_code
_entity_poly.pdbx_strand_id
1 'polypeptide(L)'
;MNAMLECNNIKKSFGSKHALTGIDLKVERGRIVGLLGPNGSGKTTLIKLANALLVPTSGEILIDGKKPGVETKKVVSYLPEKTYLNNWMSIQQIIEFFSDFYSDFNSEKAYDMLKRLNLDPKEKLKNLSKGNKEKVQLILVMSREAQLYLLDEPIGGVDPAARDYILETIIS
;
A
#
# COMPACT_ATOMS: atom_id res chain seq x y z
N MET A 1 14.24 16.99 12.23
CA MET A 1 13.46 16.55 11.04
C MET A 1 12.36 15.64 11.55
N ASN A 2 11.09 15.89 11.20
CA ASN A 2 9.99 15.06 11.69
C ASN A 2 9.97 13.74 10.93
N ALA A 3 9.98 12.62 11.67
CA ALA A 3 9.81 11.30 11.07
C ALA A 3 8.40 11.19 10.45
N MET A 4 8.31 10.51 9.32
CA MET A 4 7.04 10.18 8.69
C MET A 4 6.37 8.97 9.34
N LEU A 5 7.17 7.99 9.76
CA LEU A 5 6.72 6.81 10.50
C LEU A 5 7.67 6.58 11.69
N GLU A 6 7.10 6.42 12.87
CA GLU A 6 7.82 6.05 14.09
C GLU A 6 7.15 4.86 14.75
N CYS A 7 7.96 3.86 15.09
CA CYS A 7 7.55 2.69 15.84
C CYS A 7 8.43 2.60 17.09
N ASN A 8 7.83 2.61 18.26
CA ASN A 8 8.53 2.58 19.55
C ASN A 8 8.15 1.30 20.29
N ASN A 9 9.06 0.34 20.35
CA ASN A 9 8.92 -0.95 21.05
C ASN A 9 7.60 -1.66 20.70
N ILE A 10 7.27 -1.73 19.39
CA ILE A 10 6.02 -2.32 18.92
C ILE A 10 6.00 -3.81 19.14
N LYS A 11 4.98 -4.27 19.88
CA LYS A 11 4.69 -5.70 20.08
C LYS A 11 3.29 -6.02 19.56
N LYS A 12 3.14 -7.17 18.92
CA LYS A 12 1.84 -7.70 18.49
C LYS A 12 1.76 -9.18 18.70
N SER A 13 0.75 -9.60 19.46
CA SER A 13 0.42 -11.01 19.70
C SER A 13 -0.99 -11.32 19.20
N PHE A 14 -1.18 -12.54 18.72
CA PHE A 14 -2.46 -13.14 18.37
C PHE A 14 -2.62 -14.41 19.19
N GLY A 15 -3.33 -14.33 20.32
CA GLY A 15 -3.34 -15.40 21.32
C GLY A 15 -1.92 -15.69 21.83
N SER A 16 -1.47 -16.93 21.73
CA SER A 16 -0.12 -17.36 22.12
C SER A 16 0.97 -17.05 21.09
N LYS A 17 0.60 -16.66 19.86
CA LYS A 17 1.58 -16.38 18.81
C LYS A 17 2.04 -14.93 18.89
N HIS A 18 3.34 -14.74 19.10
CA HIS A 18 4.00 -13.42 19.08
C HIS A 18 4.44 -13.09 17.64
N ALA A 19 3.75 -12.17 16.98
CA ALA A 19 4.05 -11.76 15.61
C ALA A 19 5.13 -10.65 15.56
N LEU A 20 5.14 -9.76 16.54
CA LEU A 20 6.16 -8.73 16.73
C LEU A 20 6.55 -8.70 18.22
N THR A 21 7.85 -8.66 18.50
CA THR A 21 8.40 -8.82 19.87
C THR A 21 9.11 -7.58 20.42
N GLY A 22 8.99 -6.46 19.71
CA GLY A 22 9.60 -5.18 20.07
C GLY A 22 10.32 -4.61 18.85
N ILE A 23 9.61 -3.83 18.05
CA ILE A 23 10.15 -3.19 16.84
C ILE A 23 10.32 -1.71 17.11
N ASP A 24 11.55 -1.24 16.93
CA ASP A 24 11.90 0.16 16.88
C ASP A 24 12.27 0.51 15.44
N LEU A 25 11.57 1.47 14.85
CA LEU A 25 11.78 1.89 13.46
C LEU A 25 11.45 3.37 13.34
N LYS A 26 12.33 4.09 12.65
CA LYS A 26 12.10 5.48 12.29
C LYS A 26 12.35 5.67 10.80
N VAL A 27 11.34 6.17 10.10
CA VAL A 27 11.42 6.47 8.66
C VAL A 27 11.22 7.98 8.49
N GLU A 28 12.21 8.65 7.94
CA GLU A 28 12.15 10.07 7.62
C GLU A 28 11.40 10.30 6.29
N ARG A 29 10.92 11.52 6.08
CA ARG A 29 10.30 11.93 4.82
C ARG A 29 11.29 11.81 3.67
N GLY A 30 10.79 11.43 2.47
CA GLY A 30 11.61 11.27 1.27
C GLY A 30 12.55 10.06 1.31
N ARG A 31 12.27 9.08 2.15
CA ARG A 31 13.04 7.83 2.22
C ARG A 31 12.23 6.64 1.72
N ILE A 32 12.90 5.76 1.02
CA ILE A 32 12.40 4.43 0.65
C ILE A 32 13.06 3.42 1.57
N VAL A 33 12.25 2.61 2.24
CA VAL A 33 12.72 1.61 3.19
C VAL A 33 12.17 0.24 2.82
N GLY A 34 13.04 -0.72 2.57
CA GLY A 34 12.69 -2.11 2.30
C GLY A 34 12.62 -2.93 3.59
N LEU A 35 11.47 -3.53 3.87
CA LEU A 35 11.32 -4.52 4.94
C LEU A 35 11.68 -5.91 4.41
N LEU A 36 12.82 -6.44 4.81
CA LEU A 36 13.31 -7.75 4.38
C LEU A 36 13.12 -8.78 5.50
N GLY A 37 12.83 -10.00 5.13
CA GLY A 37 12.70 -11.12 6.05
C GLY A 37 11.88 -12.27 5.48
N PRO A 38 11.95 -13.48 6.09
CA PRO A 38 11.19 -14.64 5.64
C PRO A 38 9.68 -14.45 5.81
N ASN A 39 8.90 -15.33 5.17
CA ASN A 39 7.46 -15.35 5.37
C ASN A 39 7.13 -15.63 6.84
N GLY A 40 6.17 -14.88 7.40
CA GLY A 40 5.80 -14.98 8.80
C GLY A 40 6.67 -14.16 9.78
N SER A 41 7.67 -13.40 9.30
CA SER A 41 8.50 -12.53 10.15
C SER A 41 7.79 -11.27 10.69
N GLY A 42 6.53 -11.04 10.33
CA GLY A 42 5.74 -9.93 10.84
C GLY A 42 5.68 -8.68 9.95
N LYS A 43 6.27 -8.69 8.75
CA LYS A 43 6.25 -7.55 7.81
C LYS A 43 4.83 -7.03 7.54
N THR A 44 3.95 -7.89 7.05
CA THR A 44 2.52 -7.56 6.83
C THR A 44 1.83 -7.11 8.11
N THR A 45 2.18 -7.67 9.27
CA THR A 45 1.62 -7.25 10.56
C THR A 45 2.01 -5.82 10.89
N LEU A 46 3.27 -5.45 10.71
CA LEU A 46 3.76 -4.09 10.94
C LEU A 46 3.07 -3.08 10.00
N ILE A 47 2.98 -3.41 8.71
CA ILE A 47 2.28 -2.58 7.72
C ILE A 47 0.80 -2.38 8.08
N LYS A 48 0.10 -3.44 8.52
CA LYS A 48 -1.30 -3.36 8.96
C LYS A 48 -1.49 -2.52 10.21
N LEU A 49 -0.55 -2.57 11.15
CA LEU A 49 -0.55 -1.70 12.34
C LEU A 49 -0.37 -0.24 11.93
N ALA A 50 0.58 0.07 11.05
CA ALA A 50 0.80 1.42 10.54
C ALA A 50 -0.43 1.95 9.76
N ASN A 51 -1.19 1.08 9.08
CA ASN A 51 -2.42 1.47 8.36
C ASN A 51 -3.70 1.42 9.22
N ALA A 52 -3.59 1.34 10.55
CA ALA A 52 -4.74 1.25 11.48
C ALA A 52 -5.72 0.09 11.18
N LEU A 53 -5.25 -1.00 10.56
CA LEU A 53 -6.00 -2.23 10.35
C LEU A 53 -5.87 -3.20 11.52
N LEU A 54 -4.85 -3.01 12.34
CA LEU A 54 -4.59 -3.72 13.59
C LEU A 54 -4.21 -2.71 14.67
N VAL A 55 -4.36 -3.12 15.94
CA VAL A 55 -3.92 -2.36 17.10
C VAL A 55 -2.73 -3.09 17.72
N PRO A 56 -1.64 -2.42 18.12
CA PRO A 56 -0.52 -3.06 18.79
C PRO A 56 -0.96 -3.63 20.15
N THR A 57 -0.30 -4.70 20.60
CA THR A 57 -0.49 -5.23 21.96
C THR A 57 0.19 -4.32 22.98
N SER A 58 1.35 -3.77 22.62
CA SER A 58 2.05 -2.74 23.39
C SER A 58 3.00 -1.97 22.47
N GLY A 59 3.53 -0.85 22.96
CA GLY A 59 4.33 0.09 22.19
C GLY A 59 3.46 1.13 21.48
N GLU A 60 4.08 2.00 20.71
CA GLU A 60 3.42 3.10 20.03
C GLU A 60 3.88 3.23 18.58
N ILE A 61 2.91 3.44 17.69
CA ILE A 61 3.12 3.81 16.29
C ILE A 61 2.63 5.23 16.07
N LEU A 62 3.42 6.05 15.37
CA LEU A 62 3.05 7.39 14.96
C LEU A 62 3.31 7.56 13.46
N ILE A 63 2.36 8.19 12.77
CA ILE A 63 2.49 8.64 11.39
C ILE A 63 2.36 10.16 11.40
N ASP A 64 3.42 10.85 10.99
CA ASP A 64 3.52 12.31 11.07
C ASP A 64 3.13 12.84 12.47
N GLY A 65 3.62 12.16 13.52
CA GLY A 65 3.36 12.48 14.91
C GLY A 65 1.95 12.10 15.42
N LYS A 66 1.11 11.46 14.62
CA LYS A 66 -0.26 11.07 14.99
C LYS A 66 -0.41 9.55 15.05
N LYS A 67 -1.23 9.07 15.97
CA LYS A 67 -1.60 7.64 16.03
C LYS A 67 -2.36 7.22 14.77
N PRO A 68 -2.10 6.01 14.23
CA PRO A 68 -2.84 5.49 13.10
C PRO A 68 -4.35 5.53 13.31
N GLY A 69 -5.08 6.11 12.36
CA GLY A 69 -6.54 6.31 12.43
C GLY A 69 -7.09 7.04 11.21
N VAL A 70 -8.25 7.65 11.35
CA VAL A 70 -8.94 8.33 10.25
C VAL A 70 -8.07 9.44 9.62
N GLU A 71 -7.42 10.26 10.48
CA GLU A 71 -6.59 11.37 10.00
C GLU A 71 -5.35 10.89 9.24
N THR A 72 -4.71 9.82 9.70
CA THR A 72 -3.52 9.28 9.02
C THR A 72 -3.87 8.58 7.71
N LYS A 73 -5.08 8.03 7.57
CA LYS A 73 -5.54 7.44 6.30
C LYS A 73 -5.68 8.45 5.15
N LYS A 74 -5.81 9.73 5.46
CA LYS A 74 -5.81 10.81 4.46
C LYS A 74 -4.45 10.98 3.78
N VAL A 75 -3.37 10.67 4.48
CA VAL A 75 -1.99 10.86 4.02
C VAL A 75 -1.25 9.54 3.72
N VAL A 76 -1.89 8.41 3.98
CA VAL A 76 -1.32 7.06 3.72
C VAL A 76 -2.01 6.43 2.52
N SER A 77 -1.22 5.91 1.59
CA SER A 77 -1.68 5.02 0.52
C SER A 77 -1.17 3.61 0.80
N TYR A 78 -2.06 2.62 0.77
CA TYR A 78 -1.76 1.26 1.18
C TYR A 78 -2.05 0.26 0.07
N LEU A 79 -1.05 -0.55 -0.28
CA LEU A 79 -1.17 -1.71 -1.15
C LEU A 79 -1.12 -2.99 -0.30
N PRO A 80 -2.23 -3.71 -0.11
CA PRO A 80 -2.23 -5.00 0.56
C PRO A 80 -1.75 -6.12 -0.37
N GLU A 81 -1.19 -7.19 0.21
CA GLU A 81 -0.78 -8.41 -0.49
C GLU A 81 -1.90 -9.03 -1.34
N LYS A 82 -3.15 -8.97 -0.85
CA LYS A 82 -4.31 -9.55 -1.55
C LYS A 82 -5.18 -8.48 -2.15
N THR A 83 -5.64 -8.72 -3.39
CA THR A 83 -6.59 -7.84 -4.07
C THR A 83 -7.93 -7.81 -3.35
N TYR A 84 -8.44 -6.61 -3.10
CA TYR A 84 -9.75 -6.34 -2.46
C TYR A 84 -10.75 -5.69 -3.41
N LEU A 85 -10.39 -5.55 -4.68
CA LEU A 85 -11.21 -4.81 -5.66
C LEU A 85 -12.48 -5.59 -6.05
N ASN A 86 -13.56 -4.86 -6.27
CA ASN A 86 -14.85 -5.43 -6.67
C ASN A 86 -14.82 -5.95 -8.10
N ASN A 87 -15.01 -7.24 -8.27
CA ASN A 87 -14.87 -7.93 -9.56
C ASN A 87 -15.89 -7.50 -10.63
N TRP A 88 -17.03 -6.90 -10.27
CA TRP A 88 -18.09 -6.49 -11.20
C TRP A 88 -17.83 -5.13 -11.87
N MET A 89 -16.96 -4.31 -11.31
CA MET A 89 -16.61 -2.99 -11.84
C MET A 89 -15.61 -3.11 -12.99
N SER A 90 -15.67 -2.16 -13.95
CA SER A 90 -14.59 -1.93 -14.90
C SER A 90 -13.45 -1.16 -14.23
N ILE A 91 -12.27 -1.16 -14.85
CA ILE A 91 -11.10 -0.39 -14.35
C ILE A 91 -11.45 1.11 -14.29
N GLN A 92 -12.12 1.64 -15.33
CA GLN A 92 -12.56 3.03 -15.35
C GLN A 92 -13.48 3.36 -14.18
N GLN A 93 -14.49 2.52 -13.91
CA GLN A 93 -15.43 2.73 -12.79
C GLN A 93 -14.70 2.76 -11.42
N ILE A 94 -13.65 1.95 -11.25
CA ILE A 94 -12.87 1.96 -10.02
C ILE A 94 -12.02 3.23 -9.92
N ILE A 95 -11.44 3.70 -11.03
CA ILE A 95 -10.70 4.97 -11.05
C ILE A 95 -11.63 6.14 -10.70
N GLU A 96 -12.83 6.20 -11.28
CA GLU A 96 -13.84 7.19 -10.95
C GLU A 96 -14.22 7.14 -9.46
N PHE A 97 -14.47 5.93 -8.93
CA PHE A 97 -14.77 5.73 -7.51
C PHE A 97 -13.64 6.23 -6.59
N PHE A 98 -12.37 5.94 -6.94
CA PHE A 98 -11.22 6.42 -6.17
C PHE A 98 -11.05 7.93 -6.25
N SER A 99 -11.33 8.54 -7.42
CA SER A 99 -11.30 9.98 -7.62
C SER A 99 -12.36 10.71 -6.78
N ASP A 100 -13.55 10.12 -6.66
CA ASP A 100 -14.61 10.66 -5.81
C ASP A 100 -14.32 10.51 -4.32
N PHE A 101 -13.64 9.43 -3.93
CA PHE A 101 -13.38 9.11 -2.53
C PHE A 101 -12.14 9.80 -1.96
N TYR A 102 -11.07 9.93 -2.76
CA TYR A 102 -9.79 10.50 -2.35
C TYR A 102 -9.53 11.83 -3.05
N SER A 103 -9.51 12.92 -2.31
CA SER A 103 -9.22 14.25 -2.85
C SER A 103 -7.80 14.41 -3.42
N ASP A 104 -6.88 13.52 -3.03
CA ASP A 104 -5.49 13.46 -3.49
C ASP A 104 -5.27 12.43 -4.61
N PHE A 105 -6.35 11.93 -5.24
CA PHE A 105 -6.24 10.98 -6.33
C PHE A 105 -6.03 11.67 -7.68
N ASN A 106 -4.98 11.27 -8.39
CA ASN A 106 -4.62 11.80 -9.69
C ASN A 106 -5.09 10.84 -10.80
N SER A 107 -6.26 11.11 -11.38
CA SER A 107 -6.85 10.29 -12.44
C SER A 107 -6.00 10.29 -13.72
N GLU A 108 -5.37 11.39 -14.08
CA GLU A 108 -4.51 11.49 -15.26
C GLU A 108 -3.31 10.54 -15.13
N LYS A 109 -2.66 10.54 -13.98
CA LYS A 109 -1.58 9.58 -13.66
C LYS A 109 -2.07 8.14 -13.73
N ALA A 110 -3.27 7.84 -13.25
CA ALA A 110 -3.85 6.50 -13.31
C ALA A 110 -4.04 6.03 -14.76
N TYR A 111 -4.59 6.85 -15.63
CA TYR A 111 -4.78 6.52 -17.04
C TYR A 111 -3.44 6.40 -17.82
N ASP A 112 -2.45 7.23 -17.50
CA ASP A 112 -1.11 7.09 -18.09
C ASP A 112 -0.46 5.76 -17.71
N MET A 113 -0.56 5.37 -16.44
CA MET A 113 -0.07 4.07 -15.97
C MET A 113 -0.80 2.89 -16.63
N LEU A 114 -2.14 2.97 -16.81
CA LEU A 114 -2.89 1.95 -17.55
C LEU A 114 -2.36 1.76 -18.97
N LYS A 115 -2.12 2.87 -19.66
CA LYS A 115 -1.57 2.86 -21.02
C LYS A 115 -0.20 2.19 -21.08
N ARG A 116 0.69 2.53 -20.16
CA ARG A 116 2.05 1.93 -20.10
C ARG A 116 2.03 0.45 -19.74
N LEU A 117 1.07 0.01 -18.95
CA LEU A 117 0.90 -1.41 -18.56
C LEU A 117 -0.01 -2.19 -19.50
N ASN A 118 -0.46 -1.60 -20.63
CA ASN A 118 -1.34 -2.20 -21.64
C ASN A 118 -2.65 -2.75 -21.06
N LEU A 119 -3.32 -1.96 -20.20
CA LEU A 119 -4.60 -2.31 -19.60
C LEU A 119 -5.72 -1.47 -20.22
N ASP A 120 -6.80 -2.10 -20.68
CA ASP A 120 -7.99 -1.40 -21.21
C ASP A 120 -8.88 -0.92 -20.06
N PRO A 121 -9.13 0.41 -19.94
CA PRO A 121 -10.00 0.96 -18.91
C PRO A 121 -11.42 0.38 -18.89
N LYS A 122 -11.91 -0.09 -20.03
CA LYS A 122 -13.27 -0.64 -20.19
C LYS A 122 -13.38 -2.09 -19.71
N GLU A 123 -12.25 -2.77 -19.52
CA GLU A 123 -12.25 -4.17 -19.09
C GLU A 123 -12.75 -4.31 -17.66
N LYS A 124 -13.61 -5.32 -17.44
CA LYS A 124 -14.11 -5.65 -16.09
C LYS A 124 -13.07 -6.44 -15.30
N LEU A 125 -12.91 -6.15 -14.02
CA LEU A 125 -11.96 -6.82 -13.15
C LEU A 125 -12.14 -8.34 -13.11
N LYS A 126 -13.38 -8.85 -13.22
CA LYS A 126 -13.63 -10.30 -13.26
C LYS A 126 -12.92 -11.03 -14.41
N ASN A 127 -12.66 -10.32 -15.51
CA ASN A 127 -12.05 -10.88 -16.71
C ASN A 127 -10.52 -10.82 -16.68
N LEU A 128 -9.95 -10.01 -15.78
CA LEU A 128 -8.51 -9.84 -15.65
C LEU A 128 -7.83 -11.07 -15.04
N SER A 129 -6.62 -11.38 -15.52
CA SER A 129 -5.72 -12.30 -14.83
C SER A 129 -5.37 -11.78 -13.42
N LYS A 130 -4.88 -12.67 -12.57
CA LYS A 130 -4.41 -12.28 -11.21
C LYS A 130 -3.38 -11.15 -11.29
N GLY A 131 -2.35 -11.29 -12.15
CA GLY A 131 -1.31 -10.26 -12.31
C GLY A 131 -1.84 -8.92 -12.81
N ASN A 132 -2.83 -8.92 -13.72
CA ASN A 132 -3.45 -7.67 -14.17
C ASN A 132 -4.30 -7.01 -13.08
N LYS A 133 -4.97 -7.78 -12.21
CA LYS A 133 -5.65 -7.24 -11.02
C LYS A 133 -4.66 -6.58 -10.06
N GLU A 134 -3.52 -7.19 -9.84
CA GLU A 134 -2.44 -6.65 -9.00
C GLU A 134 -1.87 -5.35 -9.60
N LYS A 135 -1.68 -5.29 -10.93
CA LYS A 135 -1.29 -4.06 -11.63
C LYS A 135 -2.34 -2.94 -11.44
N VAL A 136 -3.63 -3.23 -11.61
CA VAL A 136 -4.70 -2.24 -11.39
C VAL A 136 -4.67 -1.74 -9.95
N GLN A 137 -4.55 -2.62 -8.97
CA GLN A 137 -4.48 -2.25 -7.56
C GLN A 137 -3.28 -1.34 -7.25
N LEU A 138 -2.12 -1.64 -7.84
CA LEU A 138 -0.93 -0.81 -7.72
C LEU A 138 -1.14 0.58 -8.35
N ILE A 139 -1.74 0.64 -9.55
CA ILE A 139 -2.07 1.91 -10.21
C ILE A 139 -2.92 2.79 -9.29
N LEU A 140 -3.96 2.24 -8.68
CA LEU A 140 -4.84 2.98 -7.77
C LEU A 140 -4.07 3.54 -6.56
N VAL A 141 -3.17 2.74 -5.99
CA VAL A 141 -2.35 3.14 -4.84
C VAL A 141 -1.33 4.22 -5.23
N MET A 142 -0.64 4.05 -6.36
CA MET A 142 0.42 4.98 -6.81
C MET A 142 -0.14 6.26 -7.44
N SER A 143 -1.43 6.27 -7.81
CA SER A 143 -2.10 7.47 -8.33
C SER A 143 -2.64 8.39 -7.24
N ARG A 144 -2.52 8.03 -5.97
CA ARG A 144 -2.71 8.96 -4.86
C ARG A 144 -1.44 9.80 -4.66
N GLU A 145 -1.61 11.06 -4.30
CA GLU A 145 -0.51 11.96 -3.89
C GLU A 145 -0.31 11.88 -2.37
N ALA A 146 -0.15 10.66 -1.88
CA ALA A 146 0.02 10.38 -0.46
C ALA A 146 1.41 10.79 0.05
N GLN A 147 1.52 11.02 1.36
CA GLN A 147 2.79 11.34 2.01
C GLN A 147 3.55 10.08 2.48
N LEU A 148 2.85 8.97 2.66
CA LEU A 148 3.41 7.67 3.02
C LEU A 148 2.76 6.57 2.18
N TYR A 149 3.58 5.80 1.48
CA TYR A 149 3.14 4.59 0.78
C TYR A 149 3.56 3.36 1.57
N LEU A 150 2.60 2.52 1.90
CA LEU A 150 2.81 1.24 2.57
C LEU A 150 2.52 0.13 1.56
N LEU A 151 3.55 -0.52 1.05
CA LEU A 151 3.43 -1.50 -0.02
C LEU A 151 3.78 -2.90 0.52
N ASP A 152 2.82 -3.82 0.49
CA ASP A 152 3.00 -5.22 0.92
C ASP A 152 3.12 -6.10 -0.32
N GLU A 153 4.34 -6.56 -0.60
CA GLU A 153 4.71 -7.37 -1.78
C GLU A 153 4.30 -6.76 -3.14
N PRO A 154 4.68 -5.51 -3.46
CA PRO A 154 4.16 -4.77 -4.61
C PRO A 154 4.47 -5.38 -5.99
N ILE A 155 5.39 -6.32 -6.07
CA ILE A 155 5.81 -6.97 -7.32
C ILE A 155 5.65 -8.50 -7.31
N GLY A 156 4.98 -9.06 -6.31
CA GLY A 156 4.92 -10.50 -6.07
C GLY A 156 4.30 -11.31 -7.20
N GLY A 157 3.27 -10.79 -7.87
CA GLY A 157 2.54 -11.47 -8.95
C GLY A 157 2.70 -10.83 -10.33
N VAL A 158 3.60 -9.87 -10.49
CA VAL A 158 3.76 -9.09 -11.72
C VAL A 158 4.76 -9.74 -12.66
N ASP A 159 4.46 -9.69 -13.97
CA ASP A 159 5.37 -10.18 -15.01
C ASP A 159 6.69 -9.37 -15.07
N PRO A 160 7.81 -9.98 -15.53
CA PRO A 160 9.11 -9.34 -15.53
C PRO A 160 9.15 -8.00 -16.29
N ALA A 161 8.43 -7.90 -17.40
CA ALA A 161 8.44 -6.69 -18.24
C ALA A 161 7.79 -5.48 -17.52
N ALA A 162 6.79 -5.73 -16.69
CA ALA A 162 6.13 -4.68 -15.91
C ALA A 162 6.86 -4.33 -14.61
N ARG A 163 7.75 -5.22 -14.11
CA ARG A 163 8.47 -5.00 -12.84
C ARG A 163 9.36 -3.75 -12.86
N ASP A 164 10.10 -3.58 -13.93
CA ASP A 164 11.04 -2.44 -14.07
C ASP A 164 10.27 -1.12 -14.01
N TYR A 165 9.17 -1.01 -14.77
CA TYR A 165 8.31 0.17 -14.75
C TYR A 165 7.70 0.42 -13.35
N ILE A 166 7.28 -0.64 -12.65
CA ILE A 166 6.72 -0.54 -11.31
C ILE A 166 7.79 -0.04 -10.32
N LEU A 167 8.99 -0.61 -10.38
CA LEU A 167 10.10 -0.18 -9.54
C LEU A 167 10.49 1.29 -9.80
N GLU A 168 10.58 1.70 -11.06
CA GLU A 168 10.79 3.09 -11.43
C GLU A 168 9.70 4.00 -10.85
N THR A 169 8.43 3.59 -10.93
CA THR A 169 7.30 4.34 -10.39
C THR A 169 7.34 4.48 -8.86
N ILE A 170 7.86 3.46 -8.15
CA ILE A 170 7.99 3.49 -6.69
C ILE A 170 9.16 4.38 -6.26
N ILE A 171 10.22 4.45 -7.09
CA ILE A 171 11.47 5.17 -6.76
C ILE A 171 11.39 6.66 -7.17
N SER A 172 10.56 6.99 -8.16
CA SER A 172 10.36 8.38 -8.63
C SER A 172 9.56 9.24 -7.64
#